data_1163f7d61cbf5b8abf25c441e0c89592
#
_entry.id   1163f7d61cbf5b8abf25c441e0c89592
#
_cell.length_a   1.000
_cell.length_b   1.000
_cell.length_c   1.000
_cell.angle_alpha   90.00
_cell.angle_beta   90.00
_cell.angle_gamma   90.00
#
_symmetry.space_group_name_H-M   'P 1'
#
loop_
_entity.id
_entity.type
_entity.pdbx_description
1 polymer ?
#
loop_
_entity_poly.entity_id
_entity_poly.type
_entity_poly.pdbx_seq_one_letter_code
_entity_poly.pdbx_strand_id
1 'polypeptide(L)'
;MAVDPVTLAVIQAGLQQVCDEMDLTFSRAAFSPVIAEADDRSDGIYAAEDGALIAQGARGLPVFVGTMQFSTRHLVARIASGETSAPEPGDIYIVNDPYLGGTHLMDVRFAMPFWRDGRIFCWLSNTGHWPDTGGMVPGGFSASAISAEQEGLRLPPVKLFKRGVLDREIWQIICSNIRVADQRIGDVNAQASALIVGAERLGLLLDRYGDATVAAAIAEMRAIAARQMRAHLAAVPDGRYVARAIVDSDGVVNEPLVIALALEKAGEGVVFDFAGSSAPCAGPMNSVRATTVSAVYLAMRHVFPDVPLSAGAFEPFEIRGIEGTFLDAHYPRPVSGCAAEVSQRIAEAVFAALVQAIPERVPAAPAGTSGNFALGGHDPETGRDFVMYQISGGGYGGNADHDGLSNGCSTIGISKAPPIEIMEQRFPVLYRRYALHEGSGGAGRQRGGFGVDYEVELLRGQARASFVMDHGRVGPQGALGGGDGAVNRVEVIRDGQVMVPEHLSKAQDIPLAPGDRVRVRTPGGGGYGPAAERDPEAVAEDVRLGRYGPEAARRLFGWRG
;
A
#
# COMPACT_ATOMS: atom_id res chain seq x y z
N MET A 1 28.76 2.33 24.34
CA MET A 1 28.45 3.42 25.30
C MET A 1 26.96 3.68 25.21
N ALA A 2 26.27 3.80 26.34
CA ALA A 2 24.87 4.23 26.31
C ALA A 2 24.81 5.69 25.86
N VAL A 3 23.95 5.99 24.89
CA VAL A 3 23.70 7.37 24.42
C VAL A 3 22.79 8.03 25.45
N ASP A 4 23.09 9.26 25.83
CA ASP A 4 22.21 9.97 26.76
C ASP A 4 20.82 10.20 26.11
N PRO A 5 19.73 10.26 26.90
CA PRO A 5 18.37 10.31 26.38
C PRO A 5 18.07 11.54 25.50
N VAL A 6 18.72 12.69 25.78
CA VAL A 6 18.49 13.92 24.99
C VAL A 6 19.16 13.77 23.62
N THR A 7 20.42 13.35 23.58
CA THR A 7 21.15 13.08 22.34
C THR A 7 20.44 12.02 21.52
N LEU A 8 19.94 10.93 22.14
CA LEU A 8 19.17 9.89 21.47
C LEU A 8 17.92 10.46 20.79
N ALA A 9 17.12 11.26 21.52
CA ALA A 9 15.91 11.87 20.97
C ALA A 9 16.21 12.83 19.80
N VAL A 10 17.29 13.58 19.88
CA VAL A 10 17.71 14.52 18.82
C VAL A 10 18.19 13.74 17.58
N ILE A 11 18.98 12.67 17.75
CA ILE A 11 19.42 11.83 16.63
C ILE A 11 18.22 11.12 15.98
N GLN A 12 17.29 10.61 16.78
CA GLN A 12 16.05 9.99 16.26
C GLN A 12 15.25 10.99 15.41
N ALA A 13 15.02 12.20 15.92
CA ALA A 13 14.34 13.26 15.17
C ALA A 13 15.13 13.67 13.92
N GLY A 14 16.46 13.70 14.00
CA GLY A 14 17.34 13.99 12.87
C GLY A 14 17.27 12.95 11.76
N LEU A 15 17.27 11.64 12.09
CA LEU A 15 17.11 10.56 11.12
C LEU A 15 15.72 10.60 10.47
N GLN A 16 14.67 10.88 11.25
CA GLN A 16 13.32 11.09 10.72
C GLN A 16 13.28 12.28 9.75
N GLN A 17 13.89 13.40 10.13
CA GLN A 17 13.97 14.59 9.26
C GLN A 17 14.71 14.32 7.95
N VAL A 18 15.78 13.52 7.96
CA VAL A 18 16.45 13.08 6.70
C VAL A 18 15.45 12.42 5.77
N CYS A 19 14.66 11.47 6.26
CA CYS A 19 13.65 10.79 5.45
C CYS A 19 12.54 11.74 4.98
N ASP A 20 12.09 12.67 5.82
CA ASP A 20 11.05 13.64 5.48
C ASP A 20 11.54 14.66 4.42
N GLU A 21 12.82 15.04 4.42
CA GLU A 21 13.42 15.88 3.38
C GLU A 21 13.61 15.11 2.06
N MET A 22 13.92 13.82 2.12
CA MET A 22 13.91 12.95 0.94
C MET A 22 12.50 12.90 0.33
N ASP A 23 11.47 12.64 1.12
CA ASP A 23 10.07 12.61 0.68
C ASP A 23 9.62 13.93 0.06
N LEU A 24 9.95 15.04 0.69
CA LEU A 24 9.62 16.37 0.18
C LEU A 24 10.29 16.65 -1.18
N THR A 25 11.56 16.25 -1.33
CA THR A 25 12.31 16.40 -2.57
C THR A 25 11.72 15.54 -3.67
N PHE A 26 11.42 14.27 -3.35
CA PHE A 26 10.80 13.34 -4.28
C PHE A 26 9.43 13.85 -4.76
N SER A 27 8.55 14.20 -3.84
CA SER A 27 7.21 14.72 -4.10
C SER A 27 7.21 15.93 -5.05
N ARG A 28 8.07 16.92 -4.77
CA ARG A 28 8.11 18.17 -5.52
C ARG A 28 8.76 18.07 -6.90
N ALA A 29 9.65 17.11 -7.09
CA ALA A 29 10.36 16.90 -8.34
C ALA A 29 9.70 15.86 -9.25
N ALA A 30 8.79 15.02 -8.73
CA ALA A 30 8.11 13.98 -9.50
C ALA A 30 7.15 14.56 -10.55
N PHE A 31 7.04 13.85 -11.67
CA PHE A 31 6.17 14.21 -12.79
C PHE A 31 4.83 13.50 -12.77
N SER A 32 4.79 12.29 -12.22
CA SER A 32 3.58 11.47 -12.17
C SER A 32 2.62 11.95 -11.08
N PRO A 33 1.32 12.14 -11.39
CA PRO A 33 0.33 12.48 -10.37
C PRO A 33 0.24 11.45 -9.25
N VAL A 34 0.45 10.16 -9.54
CA VAL A 34 0.42 9.10 -8.54
C VAL A 34 1.54 9.24 -7.50
N ILE A 35 2.71 9.75 -7.90
CA ILE A 35 3.83 10.01 -6.99
C ILE A 35 3.70 11.39 -6.33
N ALA A 36 3.45 12.44 -7.14
CA ALA A 36 3.46 13.83 -6.67
C ALA A 36 2.22 14.18 -5.84
N GLU A 37 1.04 13.74 -6.28
CA GLU A 37 -0.26 14.16 -5.73
C GLU A 37 -0.90 13.08 -4.87
N ALA A 38 -0.80 11.79 -5.30
CA ALA A 38 -1.39 10.68 -4.57
C ALA A 38 -0.53 10.15 -3.42
N ASP A 39 0.70 10.65 -3.25
CA ASP A 39 1.65 10.24 -2.21
C ASP A 39 2.00 8.72 -2.28
N ASP A 40 1.94 8.10 -3.48
CA ASP A 40 2.27 6.68 -3.63
C ASP A 40 3.80 6.48 -3.76
N ARG A 41 4.46 6.72 -2.65
CA ARG A 41 5.92 6.68 -2.50
C ARG A 41 6.34 6.44 -1.04
N SER A 42 7.61 6.14 -0.84
CA SER A 42 8.21 6.04 0.49
C SER A 42 9.72 6.24 0.41
N ASP A 43 10.30 6.82 1.45
CA ASP A 43 11.72 7.07 1.62
C ASP A 43 12.20 6.54 2.97
N GLY A 44 13.40 5.94 3.03
CA GLY A 44 13.89 5.36 4.28
C GLY A 44 15.39 5.12 4.31
N ILE A 45 15.87 4.84 5.53
CA ILE A 45 17.26 4.50 5.86
C ILE A 45 17.31 3.05 6.36
N TYR A 46 18.26 2.26 5.86
CA TYR A 46 18.37 0.83 6.12
C TYR A 46 19.80 0.46 6.52
N ALA A 47 19.95 -0.51 7.42
CA ALA A 47 21.25 -0.96 7.91
C ALA A 47 22.12 -1.56 6.80
N ALA A 48 23.41 -1.32 6.90
CA ALA A 48 24.39 -1.73 5.89
C ALA A 48 24.50 -3.24 5.75
N GLU A 49 24.42 -3.97 6.86
CA GLU A 49 24.75 -5.39 6.93
C GLU A 49 23.58 -6.29 6.55
N ASP A 50 22.36 -5.94 6.96
CA ASP A 50 21.18 -6.80 6.85
C ASP A 50 19.96 -6.13 6.22
N GLY A 51 20.06 -4.86 5.81
CA GLY A 51 18.96 -4.10 5.23
C GLY A 51 17.80 -3.80 6.20
N ALA A 52 18.01 -3.96 7.50
CA ALA A 52 16.98 -3.71 8.50
C ALA A 52 16.57 -2.23 8.52
N LEU A 53 15.29 -1.94 8.74
CA LEU A 53 14.77 -0.59 8.81
C LEU A 53 15.35 0.19 10.01
N ILE A 54 15.95 1.33 9.73
CA ILE A 54 16.43 2.31 10.73
C ILE A 54 15.40 3.41 10.92
N ALA A 55 14.99 4.07 9.84
CA ALA A 55 14.00 5.15 9.84
C ALA A 55 13.27 5.20 8.49
N GLN A 56 12.03 5.69 8.51
CA GLN A 56 11.19 5.92 7.33
C GLN A 56 10.51 7.28 7.45
N GLY A 57 10.27 7.95 6.33
CA GLY A 57 9.56 9.23 6.29
C GLY A 57 8.13 9.12 6.84
N ALA A 58 7.66 10.18 7.50
CA ALA A 58 6.32 10.22 8.09
C ALA A 58 5.20 10.10 7.06
N ARG A 59 5.47 10.44 5.80
CA ARG A 59 4.56 10.32 4.65
C ARG A 59 4.79 9.06 3.81
N GLY A 60 5.72 8.18 4.21
CA GLY A 60 5.95 6.92 3.51
C GLY A 60 4.76 5.98 3.66
N LEU A 61 4.34 5.35 2.56
CA LEU A 61 3.29 4.35 2.60
C LEU A 61 3.62 3.22 3.57
N PRO A 62 2.78 2.94 4.57
CA PRO A 62 3.06 1.94 5.58
C PRO A 62 3.30 0.52 5.03
N VAL A 63 2.72 0.15 3.90
CA VAL A 63 2.98 -1.16 3.26
C VAL A 63 4.45 -1.34 2.89
N PHE A 64 5.18 -0.25 2.64
CA PHE A 64 6.61 -0.30 2.32
C PHE A 64 7.52 -0.46 3.55
N VAL A 65 7.01 -0.30 4.76
CA VAL A 65 7.78 -0.49 6.02
C VAL A 65 8.51 -1.84 6.05
N GLY A 66 7.78 -2.91 5.73
CA GLY A 66 8.38 -4.26 5.67
C GLY A 66 9.12 -4.49 4.36
N THR A 67 8.47 -4.21 3.22
CA THR A 67 8.98 -4.63 1.91
C THR A 67 10.30 -3.98 1.52
N MET A 68 10.52 -2.70 1.83
CA MET A 68 11.78 -2.02 1.50
C MET A 68 12.98 -2.60 2.25
N GLN A 69 12.82 -3.03 3.51
CA GLN A 69 13.91 -3.72 4.23
C GLN A 69 14.22 -5.09 3.62
N PHE A 70 13.22 -5.84 3.14
CA PHE A 70 13.44 -7.13 2.47
C PHE A 70 14.15 -6.93 1.13
N SER A 71 13.74 -5.94 0.34
CA SER A 71 14.39 -5.59 -0.92
C SER A 71 15.86 -5.17 -0.71
N THR A 72 16.13 -4.35 0.31
CA THR A 72 17.50 -3.95 0.66
C THR A 72 18.33 -5.15 1.14
N ARG A 73 17.75 -6.04 1.95
CA ARG A 73 18.40 -7.29 2.38
C ARG A 73 18.78 -8.18 1.20
N HIS A 74 17.89 -8.36 0.22
CA HIS A 74 18.18 -9.12 -0.99
C HIS A 74 19.29 -8.46 -1.83
N LEU A 75 19.28 -7.13 -1.96
CA LEU A 75 20.35 -6.40 -2.63
C LEU A 75 21.70 -6.66 -1.95
N VAL A 76 21.79 -6.51 -0.63
CA VAL A 76 22.99 -6.76 0.16
C VAL A 76 23.49 -8.20 -0.01
N ALA A 77 22.58 -9.19 0.08
CA ALA A 77 22.90 -10.60 -0.09
C ALA A 77 23.42 -10.91 -1.50
N ARG A 78 22.81 -10.35 -2.55
CA ARG A 78 23.25 -10.55 -3.94
C ARG A 78 24.57 -9.85 -4.26
N ILE A 79 24.87 -8.73 -3.62
CA ILE A 79 26.21 -8.11 -3.68
C ILE A 79 27.23 -9.03 -3.03
N ALA A 80 26.94 -9.57 -1.85
CA ALA A 80 27.84 -10.46 -1.12
C ALA A 80 28.09 -11.79 -1.86
N SER A 81 27.09 -12.32 -2.58
CA SER A 81 27.24 -13.54 -3.41
C SER A 81 27.91 -13.29 -4.77
N GLY A 82 28.08 -12.02 -5.18
CA GLY A 82 28.61 -11.67 -6.49
C GLY A 82 27.59 -11.72 -7.65
N GLU A 83 26.31 -11.97 -7.34
CA GLU A 83 25.23 -11.95 -8.34
C GLU A 83 24.85 -10.53 -8.79
N THR A 84 25.14 -9.54 -7.96
CA THR A 84 25.00 -8.12 -8.25
C THR A 84 26.35 -7.44 -8.05
N SER A 85 26.73 -6.54 -8.96
CA SER A 85 28.02 -5.86 -8.91
C SER A 85 28.18 -5.04 -7.62
N ALA A 86 29.39 -5.09 -7.02
CA ALA A 86 29.71 -4.36 -5.80
C ALA A 86 29.53 -2.84 -5.97
N PRO A 87 29.02 -2.13 -4.95
CA PRO A 87 28.78 -0.70 -5.01
C PRO A 87 30.07 0.12 -5.00
N GLU A 88 30.01 1.27 -5.67
CA GLU A 88 30.99 2.35 -5.60
C GLU A 88 30.30 3.64 -5.13
N PRO A 89 31.03 4.65 -4.61
CA PRO A 89 30.45 5.93 -4.26
C PRO A 89 29.72 6.58 -5.45
N GLY A 90 28.48 7.02 -5.23
CA GLY A 90 27.62 7.61 -6.25
C GLY A 90 26.82 6.62 -7.09
N ASP A 91 26.93 5.31 -6.84
CA ASP A 91 26.07 4.32 -7.48
C ASP A 91 24.66 4.35 -6.90
N ILE A 92 23.64 4.18 -7.78
CA ILE A 92 22.25 3.97 -7.38
C ILE A 92 21.73 2.74 -8.11
N TYR A 93 21.26 1.77 -7.35
CA TYR A 93 20.61 0.57 -7.87
C TYR A 93 19.12 0.84 -8.11
N ILE A 94 18.59 0.24 -9.19
CA ILE A 94 17.15 0.14 -9.45
C ILE A 94 16.74 -1.32 -9.31
N VAL A 95 15.55 -1.57 -8.75
CA VAL A 95 14.94 -2.89 -8.62
C VAL A 95 13.43 -2.77 -8.53
N ASN A 96 12.69 -3.67 -9.19
CA ASN A 96 11.25 -3.80 -8.99
C ASN A 96 10.80 -5.27 -8.93
N ASP A 97 11.74 -6.22 -8.86
CA ASP A 97 11.42 -7.65 -8.82
C ASP A 97 10.67 -8.00 -7.52
N PRO A 98 9.39 -8.43 -7.59
CA PRO A 98 8.58 -8.76 -6.41
C PRO A 98 9.17 -9.90 -5.59
N TYR A 99 9.79 -10.87 -6.25
CA TYR A 99 10.33 -12.09 -5.62
C TYR A 99 11.65 -11.84 -4.90
N LEU A 100 12.23 -10.66 -5.07
CA LEU A 100 13.43 -10.18 -4.37
C LEU A 100 13.08 -9.18 -3.25
N GLY A 101 12.00 -9.42 -2.55
CA GLY A 101 11.55 -8.58 -1.42
C GLY A 101 10.70 -7.39 -1.83
N GLY A 102 10.15 -7.42 -3.05
CA GLY A 102 9.28 -6.40 -3.61
C GLY A 102 7.80 -6.54 -3.23
N THR A 103 6.99 -5.81 -3.97
CA THR A 103 5.54 -5.78 -3.95
C THR A 103 5.00 -6.21 -5.32
N HIS A 104 4.63 -5.30 -6.18
CA HIS A 104 4.31 -5.53 -7.59
C HIS A 104 5.31 -4.78 -8.49
N LEU A 105 5.26 -5.00 -9.80
CA LEU A 105 6.27 -4.45 -10.72
C LEU A 105 6.25 -2.92 -10.83
N MET A 106 5.12 -2.28 -10.55
CA MET A 106 4.97 -0.82 -10.62
C MET A 106 5.71 -0.11 -9.48
N ASP A 107 6.00 -0.78 -8.37
CA ASP A 107 6.75 -0.22 -7.25
C ASP A 107 8.25 -0.28 -7.53
N VAL A 108 8.75 0.75 -8.17
CA VAL A 108 10.16 0.83 -8.57
C VAL A 108 10.99 1.45 -7.45
N ARG A 109 11.98 0.69 -6.98
CA ARG A 109 12.86 1.05 -5.86
C ARG A 109 14.22 1.49 -6.33
N PHE A 110 14.72 2.55 -5.71
CA PHE A 110 16.10 2.97 -5.80
C PHE A 110 16.78 2.73 -4.47
N ALA A 111 18.05 2.29 -4.51
CA ALA A 111 18.87 2.10 -3.32
C ALA A 111 20.28 2.64 -3.57
N MET A 112 20.74 3.50 -2.69
CA MET A 112 22.04 4.16 -2.74
C MET A 112 22.85 3.84 -1.49
N PRO A 113 24.08 3.33 -1.61
CA PRO A 113 24.97 3.13 -0.46
C PRO A 113 25.47 4.49 0.04
N PHE A 114 25.35 4.73 1.33
CA PHE A 114 25.93 5.90 1.98
C PHE A 114 27.29 5.55 2.59
N TRP A 115 28.36 6.20 2.11
CA TRP A 115 29.74 5.88 2.45
C TRP A 115 30.29 6.79 3.54
N ARG A 116 31.00 6.21 4.53
CA ARG A 116 31.82 6.90 5.54
C ARG A 116 33.15 6.16 5.66
N ASP A 117 34.25 6.89 5.60
CA ASP A 117 35.63 6.36 5.76
C ASP A 117 35.87 5.05 4.99
N GLY A 118 35.44 5.01 3.73
CA GLY A 118 35.62 3.86 2.85
C GLY A 118 34.74 2.63 3.16
N ARG A 119 33.74 2.76 4.03
CA ARG A 119 32.76 1.72 4.35
C ARG A 119 31.33 2.22 4.09
N ILE A 120 30.42 1.31 3.80
CA ILE A 120 29.00 1.62 3.75
C ILE A 120 28.49 1.75 5.20
N PHE A 121 28.01 2.93 5.56
CA PHE A 121 27.41 3.19 6.87
C PHE A 121 25.95 2.71 6.91
N CYS A 122 25.19 2.96 5.84
CA CYS A 122 23.80 2.54 5.68
C CYS A 122 23.41 2.58 4.20
N TRP A 123 22.19 2.17 3.90
CA TRP A 123 21.53 2.35 2.61
C TRP A 123 20.44 3.40 2.72
N LEU A 124 20.40 4.34 1.78
CA LEU A 124 19.26 5.19 1.52
C LEU A 124 18.43 4.56 0.41
N SER A 125 17.14 4.44 0.60
CA SER A 125 16.29 3.83 -0.40
C SER A 125 14.95 4.55 -0.50
N ASN A 126 14.40 4.61 -1.71
CA ASN A 126 13.05 5.05 -1.94
C ASN A 126 12.29 4.13 -2.90
N THR A 127 10.98 4.25 -2.84
CA THR A 127 10.06 3.56 -3.75
C THR A 127 9.08 4.59 -4.30
N GLY A 128 8.81 4.53 -5.59
CA GLY A 128 7.72 5.27 -6.22
C GLY A 128 6.92 4.35 -7.13
N HIS A 129 5.61 4.48 -7.08
CA HIS A 129 4.71 3.77 -7.97
C HIS A 129 4.78 4.40 -9.37
N TRP A 130 5.38 3.70 -10.33
CA TRP A 130 5.39 4.14 -11.72
C TRP A 130 4.04 3.81 -12.37
N PRO A 131 3.40 4.79 -13.04
CA PRO A 131 2.09 4.56 -13.67
C PRO A 131 2.07 3.45 -14.71
N ASP A 132 3.21 3.11 -15.28
CA ASP A 132 3.35 2.03 -16.26
C ASP A 132 4.76 1.45 -16.24
N THR A 133 4.84 0.13 -16.21
CA THR A 133 6.07 -0.65 -16.33
C THR A 133 6.01 -1.63 -17.52
N GLY A 134 5.13 -1.38 -18.48
CA GLY A 134 4.89 -2.28 -19.62
C GLY A 134 3.80 -3.30 -19.31
N GLY A 135 3.97 -4.50 -19.84
CA GLY A 135 2.99 -5.57 -19.67
C GLY A 135 1.84 -5.53 -20.67
N MET A 136 0.85 -6.42 -20.47
CA MET A 136 -0.21 -6.64 -21.45
C MET A 136 -1.28 -5.55 -21.48
N VAL A 137 -1.44 -4.77 -20.42
CA VAL A 137 -2.39 -3.65 -20.32
C VAL A 137 -1.71 -2.38 -19.86
N PRO A 138 -2.22 -1.19 -20.24
CA PRO A 138 -1.75 0.07 -19.68
C PRO A 138 -1.94 0.10 -18.16
N GLY A 139 -0.93 0.62 -17.43
CA GLY A 139 -0.95 0.75 -15.98
C GLY A 139 -0.53 -0.47 -15.20
N GLY A 140 -0.20 -1.60 -15.87
CA GLY A 140 0.37 -2.79 -15.23
C GLY A 140 -0.59 -3.62 -14.36
N PHE A 141 -1.80 -3.13 -14.06
CA PHE A 141 -2.81 -3.88 -13.30
C PHE A 141 -3.59 -4.83 -14.20
N SER A 142 -2.97 -5.97 -14.51
CA SER A 142 -3.51 -6.99 -15.41
C SER A 142 -4.38 -7.97 -14.63
N ALA A 143 -5.71 -7.78 -14.64
CA ALA A 143 -6.65 -8.57 -13.85
C ALA A 143 -6.71 -10.06 -14.26
N SER A 144 -6.27 -10.43 -15.45
CA SER A 144 -6.25 -11.81 -15.94
C SER A 144 -4.84 -12.29 -16.34
N ALA A 145 -3.79 -11.67 -15.82
CA ALA A 145 -2.43 -12.17 -15.99
C ALA A 145 -2.28 -13.56 -15.34
N ILE A 146 -1.57 -14.45 -16.02
CA ILE A 146 -1.25 -15.82 -15.55
C ILE A 146 0.25 -16.05 -15.38
N SER A 147 1.07 -15.04 -15.72
CA SER A 147 2.50 -15.01 -15.45
C SER A 147 2.99 -13.58 -15.21
N ALA A 148 4.10 -13.45 -14.50
CA ALA A 148 4.72 -12.16 -14.17
C ALA A 148 5.13 -11.35 -15.40
N GLU A 149 5.50 -12.03 -16.51
CA GLU A 149 5.89 -11.38 -17.77
C GLU A 149 4.73 -10.58 -18.39
N GLN A 150 3.49 -10.97 -18.12
CA GLN A 150 2.31 -10.26 -18.59
C GLN A 150 2.04 -8.98 -17.80
N GLU A 151 2.59 -8.84 -16.58
CA GLU A 151 2.38 -7.69 -15.70
C GLU A 151 3.36 -6.54 -16.00
N GLY A 152 4.52 -6.80 -16.62
CA GLY A 152 5.44 -5.74 -16.99
C GLY A 152 6.91 -6.12 -16.98
N LEU A 153 7.75 -5.11 -17.14
CA LEU A 153 9.21 -5.23 -17.08
C LEU A 153 9.65 -5.53 -15.65
N ARG A 154 10.34 -6.66 -15.46
CA ARG A 154 10.92 -7.07 -14.19
C ARG A 154 12.42 -6.78 -14.17
N LEU A 155 12.86 -5.93 -13.25
CA LEU A 155 14.24 -5.49 -13.08
C LEU A 155 14.84 -6.13 -11.82
N PRO A 156 15.86 -6.99 -11.96
CA PRO A 156 16.66 -7.37 -10.81
C PRO A 156 17.49 -6.16 -10.33
N PRO A 157 18.14 -6.22 -9.15
CA PRO A 157 19.01 -5.13 -8.71
C PRO A 157 20.16 -4.88 -9.70
N VAL A 158 20.09 -3.76 -10.41
CA VAL A 158 21.12 -3.29 -11.36
C VAL A 158 21.45 -1.83 -11.10
N LYS A 159 22.67 -1.40 -11.41
CA LYS A 159 23.10 -0.01 -11.25
C LYS A 159 22.53 0.85 -12.36
N LEU A 160 21.50 1.65 -12.05
CA LEU A 160 20.95 2.65 -12.97
C LEU A 160 21.84 3.90 -13.03
N PHE A 161 22.43 4.30 -11.90
CA PHE A 161 23.47 5.33 -11.89
C PHE A 161 24.78 4.71 -11.46
N LYS A 162 25.84 5.01 -12.20
CA LYS A 162 27.22 4.57 -11.92
C LYS A 162 28.06 5.80 -11.62
N ARG A 163 28.57 5.92 -10.39
CA ARG A 163 29.33 7.08 -9.92
C ARG A 163 28.65 8.42 -10.22
N GLY A 164 27.35 8.49 -9.97
CA GLY A 164 26.53 9.68 -10.18
C GLY A 164 26.08 9.90 -11.63
N VAL A 165 26.45 9.05 -12.58
CA VAL A 165 26.08 9.18 -14.00
C VAL A 165 25.04 8.13 -14.38
N LEU A 166 23.95 8.56 -15.01
CA LEU A 166 22.90 7.68 -15.54
C LEU A 166 23.48 6.73 -16.60
N ASP A 167 23.30 5.41 -16.40
CA ASP A 167 23.63 4.39 -17.40
C ASP A 167 22.61 4.45 -18.54
N ARG A 168 23.06 4.99 -19.68
CA ARG A 168 22.18 5.21 -20.84
C ARG A 168 21.71 3.91 -21.48
N GLU A 169 22.45 2.83 -21.41
CA GLU A 169 22.07 1.54 -21.99
C GLU A 169 20.95 0.89 -21.17
N ILE A 170 21.10 0.83 -19.84
CA ILE A 170 20.05 0.35 -18.93
C ILE A 170 18.80 1.21 -19.08
N TRP A 171 18.96 2.53 -19.14
CA TRP A 171 17.84 3.45 -19.34
C TRP A 171 17.10 3.22 -20.66
N GLN A 172 17.83 3.00 -21.76
CA GLN A 172 17.23 2.70 -23.06
C GLN A 172 16.48 1.38 -23.06
N ILE A 173 17.00 0.34 -22.38
CA ILE A 173 16.30 -0.93 -22.21
C ILE A 173 14.97 -0.71 -21.46
N ILE A 174 14.98 0.07 -20.38
CA ILE A 174 13.76 0.39 -19.64
C ILE A 174 12.77 1.12 -20.54
N CYS A 175 13.18 2.20 -21.20
CA CYS A 175 12.33 3.01 -22.08
C CYS A 175 11.71 2.23 -23.24
N SER A 176 12.41 1.21 -23.75
CA SER A 176 11.92 0.36 -24.84
C SER A 176 10.81 -0.60 -24.41
N ASN A 177 10.61 -0.79 -23.11
CA ASN A 177 9.68 -1.79 -22.56
C ASN A 177 8.49 -1.17 -21.79
N ILE A 178 8.45 0.14 -21.60
CA ILE A 178 7.39 0.84 -20.86
C ILE A 178 6.66 1.83 -21.76
N ARG A 179 5.39 2.11 -21.43
CA ARG A 179 4.61 3.16 -22.09
C ARG A 179 4.95 4.53 -21.47
N VAL A 180 4.74 5.61 -22.23
CA VAL A 180 4.96 7.01 -21.79
C VAL A 180 6.34 7.25 -21.17
N ALA A 181 7.37 6.62 -21.73
CA ALA A 181 8.74 6.63 -21.23
C ALA A 181 9.35 8.02 -21.12
N ASP A 182 8.93 8.98 -21.99
CA ASP A 182 9.34 10.37 -21.98
C ASP A 182 8.99 11.11 -20.66
N GLN A 183 7.91 10.68 -19.99
CA GLN A 183 7.52 11.25 -18.70
C GLN A 183 8.32 10.63 -17.53
N ARG A 184 8.87 9.45 -17.71
CA ARG A 184 9.52 8.65 -16.65
C ARG A 184 10.86 9.21 -16.20
N ILE A 185 11.58 9.91 -17.09
CA ILE A 185 12.88 10.51 -16.73
C ILE A 185 12.74 11.55 -15.59
N GLY A 186 11.61 12.25 -15.53
CA GLY A 186 11.31 13.16 -14.42
C GLY A 186 11.22 12.46 -13.07
N ASP A 187 10.50 11.33 -13.01
CA ASP A 187 10.38 10.55 -11.78
C ASP A 187 11.70 9.86 -11.38
N VAL A 188 12.47 9.36 -12.36
CA VAL A 188 13.81 8.81 -12.13
C VAL A 188 14.75 9.85 -11.51
N ASN A 189 14.76 11.07 -12.06
CA ASN A 189 15.57 12.16 -11.52
C ASN A 189 15.08 12.59 -10.13
N ALA A 190 13.77 12.59 -9.88
CA ALA A 190 13.19 12.90 -8.58
C ALA A 190 13.60 11.87 -7.51
N GLN A 191 13.53 10.55 -7.84
CA GLN A 191 13.98 9.48 -6.96
C GLN A 191 15.47 9.61 -6.64
N ALA A 192 16.32 9.82 -7.65
CA ALA A 192 17.76 9.98 -7.46
C ALA A 192 18.10 11.24 -6.64
N SER A 193 17.43 12.38 -6.91
CA SER A 193 17.64 13.63 -6.18
C SER A 193 17.26 13.50 -4.70
N ALA A 194 16.18 12.78 -4.38
CA ALA A 194 15.79 12.51 -3.01
C ALA A 194 16.88 11.77 -2.23
N LEU A 195 17.48 10.73 -2.84
CA LEU A 195 18.58 9.98 -2.23
C LEU A 195 19.83 10.86 -2.01
N ILE A 196 20.16 11.73 -2.97
CA ILE A 196 21.29 12.65 -2.86
C ILE A 196 21.07 13.64 -1.71
N VAL A 197 19.89 14.25 -1.61
CA VAL A 197 19.52 15.14 -0.49
C VAL A 197 19.59 14.39 0.84
N GLY A 198 19.06 13.16 0.88
CA GLY A 198 19.16 12.31 2.07
C GLY A 198 20.61 12.06 2.51
N ALA A 199 21.51 11.79 1.56
CA ALA A 199 22.93 11.60 1.86
C ALA A 199 23.59 12.86 2.41
N GLU A 200 23.29 14.03 1.83
CA GLU A 200 23.82 15.31 2.32
C GLU A 200 23.34 15.59 3.77
N ARG A 201 22.06 15.41 4.05
CA ARG A 201 21.47 15.64 5.39
C ARG A 201 21.98 14.65 6.41
N LEU A 202 22.09 13.37 6.05
CA LEU A 202 22.66 12.35 6.91
C LEU A 202 24.14 12.62 7.21
N GLY A 203 24.90 13.08 6.21
CA GLY A 203 26.29 13.51 6.39
C GLY A 203 26.43 14.59 7.44
N LEU A 204 25.62 15.64 7.39
CA LEU A 204 25.60 16.72 8.38
C LEU A 204 25.25 16.23 9.80
N LEU A 205 24.32 15.25 9.92
CA LEU A 205 23.98 14.65 11.21
C LEU A 205 25.18 13.88 11.80
N LEU A 206 25.84 13.08 10.97
CA LEU A 206 27.03 12.31 11.37
C LEU A 206 28.22 13.21 11.72
N ASP A 207 28.46 14.27 10.97
CA ASP A 207 29.52 15.24 11.25
C ASP A 207 29.29 15.96 12.58
N ARG A 208 28.04 16.18 12.96
CA ARG A 208 27.66 16.85 14.22
C ARG A 208 27.82 15.96 15.44
N TYR A 209 27.39 14.69 15.35
CA TYR A 209 27.31 13.80 16.51
C TYR A 209 28.37 12.71 16.53
N GLY A 210 29.08 12.50 15.43
CA GLY A 210 30.05 11.42 15.21
C GLY A 210 29.40 10.08 14.86
N ASP A 211 30.04 9.36 13.94
CA ASP A 211 29.53 8.10 13.39
C ASP A 211 29.25 7.05 14.46
N ALA A 212 30.15 6.92 15.46
CA ALA A 212 30.00 5.96 16.55
C ALA A 212 28.78 6.27 17.44
N THR A 213 28.52 7.55 17.70
CA THR A 213 27.36 7.98 18.51
C THR A 213 26.07 7.72 17.77
N VAL A 214 25.99 8.04 16.48
CA VAL A 214 24.79 7.80 15.65
C VAL A 214 24.54 6.30 15.51
N ALA A 215 25.57 5.48 15.28
CA ALA A 215 25.43 4.03 15.23
C ALA A 215 24.92 3.44 16.55
N ALA A 216 25.44 3.91 17.69
CA ALA A 216 24.94 3.53 19.01
C ALA A 216 23.49 3.96 19.25
N ALA A 217 23.11 5.15 18.80
CA ALA A 217 21.72 5.64 18.86
C ALA A 217 20.77 4.77 18.02
N ILE A 218 21.17 4.38 16.81
CA ILE A 218 20.38 3.47 15.95
C ILE A 218 20.14 2.12 16.64
N ALA A 219 21.18 1.54 17.24
CA ALA A 219 21.06 0.28 17.98
C ALA A 219 20.11 0.43 19.19
N GLU A 220 20.19 1.53 19.94
CA GLU A 220 19.33 1.78 21.09
C GLU A 220 17.88 2.06 20.66
N MET A 221 17.64 2.79 19.57
CA MET A 221 16.30 2.99 18.99
C MET A 221 15.64 1.66 18.63
N ARG A 222 16.39 0.74 18.00
CA ARG A 222 15.92 -0.60 17.69
C ARG A 222 15.54 -1.37 18.95
N ALA A 223 16.40 -1.33 19.98
CA ALA A 223 16.15 -1.99 21.27
C ALA A 223 14.93 -1.40 22.01
N ILE A 224 14.74 -0.08 21.97
CA ILE A 224 13.58 0.61 22.55
C ILE A 224 12.29 0.14 21.86
N ALA A 225 12.25 0.16 20.54
CA ALA A 225 11.08 -0.28 19.79
C ALA A 225 10.72 -1.75 20.10
N ALA A 226 11.71 -2.64 20.18
CA ALA A 226 11.52 -4.04 20.56
C ALA A 226 10.95 -4.19 21.99
N ARG A 227 11.49 -3.44 22.97
CA ARG A 227 11.00 -3.45 24.35
C ARG A 227 9.57 -2.93 24.47
N GLN A 228 9.25 -1.83 23.78
CA GLN A 228 7.90 -1.25 23.80
C GLN A 228 6.88 -2.19 23.15
N MET A 229 7.20 -2.81 22.01
CA MET A 229 6.31 -3.77 21.40
C MET A 229 6.07 -5.00 22.29
N ARG A 230 7.13 -5.53 22.93
CA ARG A 230 7.00 -6.61 23.92
C ARG A 230 6.12 -6.23 25.11
N ALA A 231 6.27 -5.00 25.60
CA ALA A 231 5.43 -4.49 26.71
C ALA A 231 3.95 -4.40 26.29
N HIS A 232 3.65 -3.94 25.08
CA HIS A 232 2.28 -3.97 24.54
C HIS A 232 1.75 -5.39 24.42
N LEU A 233 2.54 -6.31 23.86
CA LEU A 233 2.13 -7.71 23.74
C LEU A 233 1.90 -8.38 25.09
N ALA A 234 2.72 -8.08 26.12
CA ALA A 234 2.52 -8.59 27.46
C ALA A 234 1.16 -8.19 28.07
N ALA A 235 0.58 -7.08 27.62
CA ALA A 235 -0.74 -6.61 28.06
C ALA A 235 -1.91 -7.27 27.28
N VAL A 236 -1.64 -7.90 26.13
CA VAL A 236 -2.66 -8.65 25.38
C VAL A 236 -2.89 -10.00 26.06
N PRO A 237 -4.14 -10.44 26.31
CA PRO A 237 -4.41 -11.75 26.89
C PRO A 237 -3.76 -12.90 26.08
N ASP A 238 -3.17 -13.87 26.77
CA ASP A 238 -2.66 -15.09 26.14
C ASP A 238 -3.82 -15.91 25.60
N GLY A 239 -3.62 -16.50 24.43
CA GLY A 239 -4.67 -17.28 23.78
C GLY A 239 -4.44 -17.54 22.31
N ARG A 240 -5.38 -18.24 21.70
CA ARG A 240 -5.43 -18.52 20.26
C ARG A 240 -6.68 -17.89 19.66
N TYR A 241 -6.49 -16.92 18.80
CA TYR A 241 -7.54 -16.14 18.16
C TYR A 241 -7.57 -16.49 16.67
N VAL A 242 -8.70 -16.90 16.15
CA VAL A 242 -8.82 -17.35 14.75
C VAL A 242 -9.68 -16.39 13.95
N ALA A 243 -9.26 -16.17 12.72
CA ALA A 243 -9.98 -15.30 11.79
C ALA A 243 -9.85 -15.81 10.35
N ARG A 244 -10.71 -15.29 9.48
CA ARG A 244 -10.64 -15.51 8.03
C ARG A 244 -10.94 -14.20 7.32
N ALA A 245 -10.23 -13.99 6.20
CA ALA A 245 -10.57 -12.96 5.23
C ALA A 245 -10.70 -13.61 3.85
N ILE A 246 -11.43 -12.97 2.96
CA ILE A 246 -11.76 -13.52 1.64
C ILE A 246 -11.31 -12.53 0.57
N VAL A 247 -10.58 -13.03 -0.42
CA VAL A 247 -10.36 -12.37 -1.71
C VAL A 247 -11.42 -12.90 -2.67
N ASP A 248 -12.17 -12.03 -3.34
CA ASP A 248 -13.36 -12.40 -4.12
C ASP A 248 -13.11 -13.43 -5.22
N SER A 249 -11.99 -13.28 -5.93
CA SER A 249 -11.52 -14.16 -6.99
C SER A 249 -10.08 -13.77 -7.36
N ASP A 250 -9.39 -14.60 -8.12
CA ASP A 250 -8.05 -14.27 -8.61
C ASP A 250 -8.03 -13.49 -9.94
N GLY A 251 -9.19 -13.21 -10.53
CA GLY A 251 -9.34 -12.53 -11.81
C GLY A 251 -9.30 -13.46 -13.04
N VAL A 252 -8.89 -14.72 -12.87
CA VAL A 252 -8.87 -15.80 -13.90
C VAL A 252 -9.88 -16.89 -13.53
N VAL A 253 -9.86 -17.32 -12.28
CA VAL A 253 -10.82 -18.28 -11.72
C VAL A 253 -11.77 -17.52 -10.80
N ASN A 254 -13.08 -17.61 -11.08
CA ASN A 254 -14.11 -16.87 -10.33
C ASN A 254 -14.54 -17.61 -9.04
N GLU A 255 -13.54 -18.02 -8.27
CA GLU A 255 -13.69 -18.68 -6.96
C GLU A 255 -12.99 -17.85 -5.87
N PRO A 256 -13.58 -17.75 -4.67
CA PRO A 256 -12.95 -17.04 -3.56
C PRO A 256 -11.67 -17.70 -3.07
N LEU A 257 -10.65 -16.86 -2.75
CA LEU A 257 -9.47 -17.29 -2.03
C LEU A 257 -9.64 -16.98 -0.54
N VAL A 258 -9.23 -17.89 0.31
CA VAL A 258 -9.34 -17.76 1.76
C VAL A 258 -7.98 -17.48 2.37
N ILE A 259 -7.89 -16.42 3.16
CA ILE A 259 -6.81 -16.18 4.12
C ILE A 259 -7.30 -16.73 5.47
N ALA A 260 -6.68 -17.81 5.93
CA ALA A 260 -6.91 -18.36 7.25
C ALA A 260 -5.82 -17.88 8.20
N LEU A 261 -6.17 -17.38 9.37
CA LEU A 261 -5.22 -16.93 10.38
C LEU A 261 -5.54 -17.53 11.73
N ALA A 262 -4.52 -18.12 12.37
CA ALA A 262 -4.50 -18.38 13.79
C ALA A 262 -3.44 -17.49 14.43
N LEU A 263 -3.85 -16.54 15.26
CA LEU A 263 -2.97 -15.68 16.04
C LEU A 263 -2.78 -16.36 17.40
N GLU A 264 -1.54 -16.79 17.69
CA GLU A 264 -1.16 -17.46 18.93
C GLU A 264 -0.34 -16.48 19.78
N LYS A 265 -0.96 -15.93 20.82
CA LYS A 265 -0.34 -14.97 21.73
C LYS A 265 0.14 -15.70 22.98
N ALA A 266 1.43 -15.54 23.32
CA ALA A 266 2.03 -16.09 24.54
C ALA A 266 3.12 -15.17 25.11
N GLY A 267 2.96 -14.73 26.35
CA GLY A 267 3.91 -13.85 27.05
C GLY A 267 4.16 -12.55 26.29
N GLU A 268 5.39 -12.31 25.85
CA GLU A 268 5.80 -11.10 25.11
C GLU A 268 5.90 -11.30 23.59
N GLY A 269 5.48 -12.45 23.07
CA GLY A 269 5.54 -12.79 21.66
C GLY A 269 4.19 -13.11 21.04
N VAL A 270 4.13 -13.10 19.70
CA VAL A 270 2.94 -13.47 18.94
C VAL A 270 3.34 -14.21 17.67
N VAL A 271 2.63 -15.29 17.38
CA VAL A 271 2.77 -16.08 16.16
C VAL A 271 1.52 -15.86 15.29
N PHE A 272 1.76 -15.51 14.04
CA PHE A 272 0.75 -15.40 12.99
C PHE A 272 0.86 -16.64 12.11
N ASP A 273 -0.01 -17.61 12.30
CA ASP A 273 -0.04 -18.86 11.54
C ASP A 273 -1.13 -18.80 10.46
N PHE A 274 -0.69 -18.81 9.21
CA PHE A 274 -1.57 -18.76 8.03
C PHE A 274 -1.85 -20.15 7.43
N ALA A 275 -1.52 -21.21 8.12
CA ALA A 275 -1.83 -22.57 7.66
C ALA A 275 -3.33 -22.73 7.40
N GLY A 276 -3.68 -23.32 6.25
CA GLY A 276 -5.06 -23.46 5.80
C GLY A 276 -5.56 -22.33 4.89
N SER A 277 -4.71 -21.35 4.56
CA SER A 277 -4.96 -20.42 3.47
C SER A 277 -4.97 -21.13 2.11
N SER A 278 -5.64 -20.55 1.13
CA SER A 278 -5.75 -21.13 -0.22
C SER A 278 -4.39 -21.37 -0.87
N ALA A 279 -4.31 -22.38 -1.73
CA ALA A 279 -3.14 -22.64 -2.57
C ALA A 279 -2.82 -21.45 -3.49
N PRO A 280 -1.61 -21.35 -4.06
CA PRO A 280 -1.27 -20.34 -5.05
C PRO A 280 -2.28 -20.33 -6.21
N CYS A 281 -2.78 -19.15 -6.56
CA CYS A 281 -3.81 -18.98 -7.57
C CYS A 281 -3.22 -18.79 -8.98
N ALA A 282 -4.07 -18.91 -10.00
CA ALA A 282 -3.68 -18.73 -11.40
C ALA A 282 -3.50 -17.26 -11.77
N GLY A 283 -4.34 -16.39 -11.23
CA GLY A 283 -4.39 -14.97 -11.54
C GLY A 283 -3.48 -14.11 -10.63
N PRO A 284 -3.57 -12.78 -10.75
CA PRO A 284 -2.61 -11.83 -10.14
C PRO A 284 -2.83 -11.57 -8.65
N MET A 285 -3.74 -12.28 -7.98
CA MET A 285 -4.04 -12.12 -6.56
C MET A 285 -3.16 -12.98 -5.65
N ASN A 286 -1.97 -13.37 -6.11
CA ASN A 286 -0.95 -13.95 -5.25
C ASN A 286 -0.20 -12.85 -4.49
N SER A 287 0.30 -13.16 -3.30
CA SER A 287 1.22 -12.31 -2.52
C SER A 287 2.60 -12.95 -2.44
N VAL A 288 3.63 -12.13 -2.39
CA VAL A 288 4.99 -12.57 -2.09
C VAL A 288 5.26 -12.47 -0.59
N ARG A 289 6.20 -13.26 -0.07
CA ARG A 289 6.56 -13.31 1.36
C ARG A 289 6.77 -11.91 1.97
N ALA A 290 7.52 -11.05 1.29
CA ALA A 290 7.82 -9.71 1.78
C ALA A 290 6.55 -8.87 1.99
N THR A 291 5.61 -8.90 1.05
CA THR A 291 4.34 -8.18 1.16
C THR A 291 3.44 -8.78 2.24
N THR A 292 3.37 -10.12 2.34
CA THR A 292 2.60 -10.81 3.37
C THR A 292 3.10 -10.45 4.78
N VAL A 293 4.42 -10.48 5.00
CA VAL A 293 5.02 -10.08 6.27
C VAL A 293 4.79 -8.59 6.55
N SER A 294 4.94 -7.73 5.53
CA SER A 294 4.69 -6.29 5.67
C SER A 294 3.23 -5.97 6.01
N ALA A 295 2.28 -6.75 5.49
CA ALA A 295 0.86 -6.59 5.82
C ALA A 295 0.56 -6.88 7.30
N VAL A 296 1.22 -7.88 7.90
CA VAL A 296 1.14 -8.13 9.34
C VAL A 296 1.74 -6.96 10.13
N TYR A 297 2.93 -6.47 9.72
CA TYR A 297 3.58 -5.33 10.37
C TYR A 297 2.70 -4.08 10.32
N LEU A 298 2.10 -3.81 9.17
CA LEU A 298 1.16 -2.73 8.94
C LEU A 298 -0.04 -2.83 9.90
N ALA A 299 -0.68 -3.99 10.00
CA ALA A 299 -1.82 -4.20 10.88
C ALA A 299 -1.43 -3.97 12.35
N MET A 300 -0.30 -4.50 12.80
CA MET A 300 0.19 -4.29 14.17
C MET A 300 0.52 -2.83 14.46
N ARG A 301 1.00 -2.08 13.47
CA ARG A 301 1.24 -0.63 13.58
C ARG A 301 -0.05 0.18 13.72
N HIS A 302 -1.16 -0.26 13.12
CA HIS A 302 -2.47 0.36 13.37
C HIS A 302 -2.94 0.17 14.81
N VAL A 303 -2.67 -0.99 15.40
CA VAL A 303 -3.08 -1.33 16.77
C VAL A 303 -2.16 -0.71 17.83
N PHE A 304 -0.86 -0.61 17.53
CA PHE A 304 0.17 -0.06 18.42
C PHE A 304 0.95 1.08 17.74
N PRO A 305 0.30 2.23 17.47
CA PRO A 305 0.90 3.33 16.71
C PRO A 305 2.00 4.07 17.46
N ASP A 306 2.04 3.98 18.78
CA ASP A 306 2.98 4.63 19.68
C ASP A 306 4.37 3.98 19.71
N VAL A 307 4.52 2.73 19.22
CA VAL A 307 5.83 2.08 19.13
C VAL A 307 6.69 2.77 18.06
N PRO A 308 7.93 3.17 18.34
CA PRO A 308 8.82 3.79 17.36
C PRO A 308 9.05 2.90 16.15
N LEU A 309 9.01 3.49 14.95
CA LEU A 309 9.16 2.75 13.70
C LEU A 309 10.64 2.41 13.44
N SER A 310 10.98 1.16 13.65
CA SER A 310 12.26 0.53 13.28
C SER A 310 12.07 -0.98 13.18
N ALA A 311 13.07 -1.68 12.68
CA ALA A 311 13.04 -3.15 12.62
C ALA A 311 12.79 -3.82 13.98
N GLY A 312 13.18 -3.18 15.08
CA GLY A 312 12.95 -3.67 16.45
C GLY A 312 11.48 -3.87 16.81
N ALA A 313 10.58 -3.03 16.27
CA ALA A 313 9.15 -3.14 16.53
C ALA A 313 8.54 -4.49 16.09
N PHE A 314 9.20 -5.18 15.17
CA PHE A 314 8.70 -6.41 14.56
C PHE A 314 9.43 -7.68 15.04
N GLU A 315 10.46 -7.53 15.88
CA GLU A 315 11.22 -8.68 16.42
C GLU A 315 10.38 -9.68 17.22
N PRO A 316 9.31 -9.27 17.97
CA PRO A 316 8.48 -10.22 18.71
C PRO A 316 7.49 -11.01 17.84
N PHE A 317 7.47 -10.82 16.52
CA PHE A 317 6.51 -11.44 15.61
C PHE A 317 7.13 -12.62 14.88
N GLU A 318 6.45 -13.76 14.94
CA GLU A 318 6.72 -14.91 14.08
C GLU A 318 5.58 -15.06 13.07
N ILE A 319 5.92 -15.19 11.78
CA ILE A 319 4.95 -15.42 10.71
C ILE A 319 5.29 -16.77 10.07
N ARG A 320 4.33 -17.71 10.07
CA ARG A 320 4.50 -19.07 9.56
C ARG A 320 3.26 -19.54 8.79
N GLY A 321 3.37 -20.72 8.18
CA GLY A 321 2.25 -21.36 7.49
C GLY A 321 1.86 -20.69 6.18
N ILE A 322 2.73 -19.82 5.62
CA ILE A 322 2.50 -19.17 4.33
C ILE A 322 3.04 -20.00 3.14
N GLU A 323 3.98 -20.89 3.40
CA GLU A 323 4.63 -21.73 2.38
C GLU A 323 3.59 -22.61 1.68
N GLY A 324 3.63 -22.63 0.36
CA GLY A 324 2.70 -23.40 -0.47
C GLY A 324 1.29 -22.81 -0.55
N THR A 325 1.07 -21.60 -0.02
CA THR A 325 -0.17 -20.84 -0.17
C THR A 325 0.01 -19.69 -1.17
N PHE A 326 -1.09 -19.03 -1.55
CA PHE A 326 -1.03 -17.82 -2.38
C PHE A 326 -0.41 -16.60 -1.66
N LEU A 327 -0.07 -16.73 -0.38
CA LEU A 327 0.57 -15.71 0.44
C LEU A 327 2.11 -15.77 0.37
N ASP A 328 2.68 -16.77 -0.30
CA ASP A 328 4.13 -16.94 -0.53
C ASP A 328 4.38 -17.44 -1.97
N ALA A 329 3.90 -16.69 -2.94
CA ALA A 329 4.04 -17.03 -4.34
C ALA A 329 5.47 -16.79 -4.84
N HIS A 330 5.89 -17.67 -5.73
CA HIS A 330 7.19 -17.62 -6.40
C HIS A 330 7.03 -17.38 -7.89
N TYR A 331 8.09 -16.85 -8.52
CA TYR A 331 8.17 -16.73 -9.97
C TYR A 331 7.83 -18.08 -10.65
N PRO A 332 7.05 -18.08 -11.73
CA PRO A 332 6.53 -16.95 -12.54
C PRO A 332 5.09 -16.51 -12.21
N ARG A 333 4.54 -16.77 -11.02
CA ARG A 333 3.15 -16.44 -10.71
C ARG A 333 2.93 -14.93 -10.70
N PRO A 334 1.82 -14.42 -11.30
CA PRO A 334 1.53 -12.99 -11.32
C PRO A 334 1.14 -12.48 -9.92
N VAL A 335 1.47 -11.22 -9.62
CA VAL A 335 1.35 -10.63 -8.27
C VAL A 335 0.92 -9.15 -8.28
N SER A 336 0.34 -8.62 -9.38
CA SER A 336 0.00 -7.20 -9.43
C SER A 336 -1.01 -6.75 -8.37
N GLY A 337 -1.87 -7.66 -7.90
CA GLY A 337 -2.81 -7.40 -6.81
C GLY A 337 -2.23 -7.56 -5.39
N CYS A 338 -0.96 -7.94 -5.22
CA CYS A 338 -0.44 -8.32 -3.90
C CYS A 338 -0.42 -7.16 -2.89
N ALA A 339 0.16 -6.02 -3.24
CA ALA A 339 0.31 -4.89 -2.33
C ALA A 339 -0.99 -4.10 -2.15
N ALA A 340 -1.69 -3.88 -3.25
CA ALA A 340 -2.86 -3.03 -3.28
C ALA A 340 -4.14 -3.70 -2.76
N GLU A 341 -4.22 -5.04 -2.82
CA GLU A 341 -5.42 -5.79 -2.48
C GLU A 341 -5.17 -6.87 -1.42
N VAL A 342 -4.32 -7.88 -1.70
CA VAL A 342 -4.13 -9.03 -0.80
C VAL A 342 -3.54 -8.61 0.54
N SER A 343 -2.61 -7.64 0.57
CA SER A 343 -2.03 -7.12 1.82
C SER A 343 -3.11 -6.58 2.77
N GLN A 344 -4.13 -5.93 2.23
CA GLN A 344 -5.22 -5.36 3.00
C GLN A 344 -6.14 -6.44 3.56
N ARG A 345 -6.36 -7.55 2.81
CA ARG A 345 -7.10 -8.72 3.32
C ARG A 345 -6.34 -9.43 4.45
N ILE A 346 -5.00 -9.48 4.37
CA ILE A 346 -4.15 -10.00 5.46
C ILE A 346 -4.32 -9.13 6.71
N ALA A 347 -4.27 -7.80 6.56
CA ALA A 347 -4.46 -6.87 7.68
C ALA A 347 -5.85 -7.02 8.33
N GLU A 348 -6.90 -7.22 7.53
CA GLU A 348 -8.24 -7.50 8.05
C GLU A 348 -8.33 -8.79 8.85
N ALA A 349 -7.68 -9.86 8.38
CA ALA A 349 -7.61 -11.11 9.16
C ALA A 349 -6.92 -10.88 10.51
N VAL A 350 -5.86 -10.04 10.55
CA VAL A 350 -5.18 -9.67 11.79
C VAL A 350 -6.10 -8.85 12.69
N PHE A 351 -6.83 -7.87 12.17
CA PHE A 351 -7.81 -7.09 12.96
C PHE A 351 -8.93 -7.99 13.48
N ALA A 352 -9.50 -8.87 12.65
CA ALA A 352 -10.55 -9.78 13.04
C ALA A 352 -10.10 -10.80 14.11
N ALA A 353 -8.82 -11.15 14.17
CA ALA A 353 -8.26 -11.95 15.25
C ALA A 353 -8.06 -11.13 16.52
N LEU A 354 -7.42 -9.95 16.41
CA LEU A 354 -7.07 -9.12 17.56
C LEU A 354 -8.27 -8.48 18.27
N VAL A 355 -9.35 -8.16 17.53
CA VAL A 355 -10.57 -7.59 18.14
C VAL A 355 -11.21 -8.52 19.18
N GLN A 356 -10.95 -9.82 19.11
CA GLN A 356 -11.39 -10.80 20.10
C GLN A 356 -10.62 -10.69 21.42
N ALA A 357 -9.38 -10.17 21.37
CA ALA A 357 -8.48 -10.06 22.55
C ALA A 357 -8.49 -8.65 23.15
N ILE A 358 -8.45 -7.62 22.32
CA ILE A 358 -8.28 -6.21 22.70
C ILE A 358 -9.23 -5.31 21.88
N PRO A 359 -10.56 -5.50 22.04
CA PRO A 359 -11.56 -4.80 21.25
C PRO A 359 -11.43 -3.27 21.30
N GLU A 360 -10.99 -2.71 22.41
CA GLU A 360 -10.83 -1.26 22.59
C GLU A 360 -9.76 -0.62 21.70
N ARG A 361 -8.86 -1.43 21.13
CA ARG A 361 -7.76 -0.95 20.27
C ARG A 361 -7.93 -1.25 18.79
N VAL A 362 -8.84 -2.14 18.44
CA VAL A 362 -8.92 -2.70 17.07
C VAL A 362 -10.19 -2.23 16.38
N PRO A 363 -10.11 -1.61 15.20
CA PRO A 363 -11.30 -1.23 14.44
C PRO A 363 -11.99 -2.44 13.78
N ALA A 364 -13.23 -2.26 13.35
CA ALA A 364 -13.85 -3.12 12.36
C ALA A 364 -13.09 -3.04 11.01
N ALA A 365 -13.39 -3.93 10.07
CA ALA A 365 -12.67 -3.99 8.81
C ALA A 365 -12.81 -2.67 8.01
N PRO A 366 -11.70 -2.11 7.50
CA PRO A 366 -11.73 -0.99 6.56
C PRO A 366 -12.12 -1.46 5.15
N ALA A 367 -12.28 -0.53 4.20
CA ALA A 367 -12.66 -0.80 2.81
C ALA A 367 -11.77 -1.82 2.08
N GLY A 368 -10.51 -1.93 2.48
CA GLY A 368 -9.59 -2.99 2.10
C GLY A 368 -9.37 -3.21 0.62
N THR A 369 -9.52 -2.21 -0.19
CA THR A 369 -9.14 -2.17 -1.60
C THR A 369 -8.59 -0.78 -1.91
N SER A 370 -7.58 -0.71 -2.79
CA SER A 370 -7.02 0.56 -3.23
C SER A 370 -7.78 1.19 -4.39
N GLY A 371 -8.80 0.52 -4.91
CA GLY A 371 -9.62 1.04 -5.99
C GLY A 371 -8.83 1.29 -7.27
N ASN A 372 -7.93 0.36 -7.63
CA ASN A 372 -7.03 0.50 -8.78
C ASN A 372 -7.80 0.54 -10.09
N PHE A 373 -7.86 1.71 -10.71
CA PHE A 373 -8.42 1.96 -12.02
C PHE A 373 -7.32 2.52 -12.94
N ALA A 374 -6.96 1.79 -13.96
CA ALA A 374 -6.04 2.22 -15.01
C ALA A 374 -6.80 2.48 -16.32
N LEU A 375 -6.43 3.56 -17.01
CA LEU A 375 -6.98 3.93 -18.31
C LEU A 375 -5.82 4.36 -19.21
N GLY A 376 -5.62 3.62 -20.31
CA GLY A 376 -4.57 3.97 -21.28
C GLY A 376 -5.13 4.13 -22.68
N GLY A 377 -4.60 5.08 -23.42
CA GLY A 377 -5.07 5.36 -24.76
C GLY A 377 -4.25 6.43 -25.49
N HIS A 378 -4.83 6.91 -26.57
CA HIS A 378 -4.26 8.00 -27.38
C HIS A 378 -5.17 9.22 -27.34
N ASP A 379 -4.60 10.37 -27.00
CA ASP A 379 -5.31 11.67 -27.06
C ASP A 379 -5.07 12.35 -28.43
N PRO A 380 -6.07 12.43 -29.30
CA PRO A 380 -5.92 13.00 -30.62
C PRO A 380 -5.68 14.52 -30.62
N GLU A 381 -6.03 15.22 -29.54
CA GLU A 381 -5.81 16.67 -29.41
C GLU A 381 -4.34 16.99 -29.15
N THR A 382 -3.68 16.20 -28.31
CA THR A 382 -2.26 16.37 -28.00
C THR A 382 -1.34 15.55 -28.90
N GLY A 383 -1.90 14.56 -29.61
CA GLY A 383 -1.16 13.59 -30.44
C GLY A 383 -0.28 12.66 -29.61
N ARG A 384 -0.58 12.44 -28.34
CA ARG A 384 0.22 11.65 -27.40
C ARG A 384 -0.55 10.49 -26.79
N ASP A 385 0.18 9.43 -26.51
CA ASP A 385 -0.34 8.35 -25.69
C ASP A 385 -0.35 8.78 -24.22
N PHE A 386 -1.29 8.24 -23.45
CA PHE A 386 -1.41 8.49 -22.02
C PHE A 386 -1.67 7.19 -21.26
N VAL A 387 -1.23 7.17 -20.01
CA VAL A 387 -1.62 6.19 -19.00
C VAL A 387 -2.07 6.96 -17.75
N MET A 388 -3.35 6.90 -17.47
CA MET A 388 -3.97 7.40 -16.25
C MET A 388 -4.05 6.25 -15.24
N TYR A 389 -3.63 6.49 -14.02
CA TYR A 389 -3.85 5.60 -12.91
C TYR A 389 -4.57 6.36 -11.79
N GLN A 390 -5.65 5.78 -11.30
CA GLN A 390 -6.43 6.29 -10.19
C GLN A 390 -6.41 5.30 -9.04
N ILE A 391 -5.99 5.77 -7.88
CA ILE A 391 -6.23 5.13 -6.59
C ILE A 391 -7.46 5.78 -5.95
N SER A 392 -8.27 5.01 -5.23
CA SER A 392 -9.47 5.51 -4.59
C SER A 392 -9.58 5.02 -3.16
N GLY A 393 -9.95 5.92 -2.26
CA GLY A 393 -10.25 5.58 -0.89
C GLY A 393 -11.58 4.85 -0.73
N GLY A 394 -11.80 4.35 0.48
CA GLY A 394 -13.07 3.79 0.94
C GLY A 394 -13.31 4.17 2.39
N GLY A 395 -14.27 3.55 3.05
CA GLY A 395 -14.54 3.79 4.45
C GLY A 395 -13.59 3.04 5.37
N TYR A 396 -13.11 3.66 6.44
CA TYR A 396 -12.49 2.95 7.56
C TYR A 396 -13.54 2.26 8.42
N GLY A 397 -13.18 1.19 9.13
CA GLY A 397 -14.03 0.58 10.13
C GLY A 397 -14.31 1.53 11.30
N GLY A 398 -15.50 1.41 11.92
CA GLY A 398 -15.76 2.00 13.22
C GLY A 398 -14.85 1.36 14.29
N ASN A 399 -14.63 2.05 15.39
CA ASN A 399 -13.86 1.53 16.52
C ASN A 399 -14.61 1.75 17.85
N ALA A 400 -13.96 1.48 18.98
CA ALA A 400 -14.60 1.59 20.30
C ALA A 400 -15.19 2.99 20.58
N ASP A 401 -14.51 4.04 20.10
CA ASP A 401 -14.76 5.44 20.49
C ASP A 401 -15.35 6.28 19.36
N HIS A 402 -15.11 5.93 18.09
CA HIS A 402 -15.39 6.79 16.95
C HIS A 402 -15.97 6.05 15.76
N ASP A 403 -16.81 6.77 15.01
CA ASP A 403 -17.22 6.37 13.66
C ASP A 403 -16.01 6.22 12.74
N GLY A 404 -16.10 5.33 11.77
CA GLY A 404 -15.09 5.17 10.74
C GLY A 404 -14.93 6.43 9.88
N LEU A 405 -13.69 6.74 9.51
CA LEU A 405 -13.36 7.84 8.60
C LEU A 405 -13.90 7.54 7.19
N SER A 406 -14.60 8.50 6.58
CA SER A 406 -15.10 8.37 5.21
C SER A 406 -14.04 8.74 4.18
N ASN A 407 -14.02 8.03 3.05
CA ASN A 407 -13.09 8.28 1.93
C ASN A 407 -11.61 8.35 2.38
N GLY A 408 -11.23 7.52 3.35
CA GLY A 408 -9.83 7.36 3.71
C GLY A 408 -9.14 6.40 2.75
N CYS A 409 -7.84 6.54 2.59
CA CYS A 409 -7.06 5.47 2.00
C CYS A 409 -7.03 4.32 3.00
N SER A 410 -7.38 3.15 2.55
CA SER A 410 -7.47 1.93 3.35
C SER A 410 -6.21 1.64 4.19
N THR A 411 -6.03 0.41 4.66
CA THR A 411 -4.92 0.01 5.53
C THR A 411 -3.53 0.22 4.95
N ILE A 412 -3.37 0.28 3.62
CA ILE A 412 -2.03 0.51 3.02
C ILE A 412 -1.44 1.87 3.36
N GLY A 413 -2.26 2.84 3.77
CA GLY A 413 -1.76 4.07 4.36
C GLY A 413 -2.30 5.37 3.83
N ILE A 414 -1.42 6.35 3.66
CA ILE A 414 -1.73 7.76 3.47
C ILE A 414 -1.95 8.20 2.01
N SER A 415 -1.95 7.27 1.05
CA SER A 415 -2.23 7.60 -0.36
C SER A 415 -3.54 8.34 -0.52
N LYS A 416 -3.59 9.23 -1.48
CA LYS A 416 -4.75 10.06 -1.81
C LYS A 416 -5.18 9.80 -3.24
N ALA A 417 -6.45 10.01 -3.54
CA ALA A 417 -6.85 10.21 -4.92
C ALA A 417 -6.22 11.53 -5.43
N PRO A 418 -5.60 11.56 -6.61
CA PRO A 418 -5.20 12.83 -7.20
C PRO A 418 -6.38 13.77 -7.34
N PRO A 419 -6.20 15.11 -7.20
CA PRO A 419 -7.27 16.07 -7.44
C PRO A 419 -7.88 15.88 -8.82
N ILE A 420 -9.22 15.87 -8.91
CA ILE A 420 -9.93 15.62 -10.17
C ILE A 420 -9.57 16.66 -11.25
N GLU A 421 -9.32 17.91 -10.85
CA GLU A 421 -8.90 18.99 -11.74
C GLU A 421 -7.56 18.70 -12.43
N ILE A 422 -6.61 18.10 -11.70
CA ILE A 422 -5.32 17.68 -12.27
C ILE A 422 -5.52 16.52 -13.23
N MET A 423 -6.40 15.57 -12.88
CA MET A 423 -6.70 14.44 -13.76
C MET A 423 -7.36 14.88 -15.07
N GLU A 424 -8.34 15.80 -15.00
CA GLU A 424 -9.02 16.37 -16.17
C GLU A 424 -8.10 17.24 -17.05
N GLN A 425 -7.11 17.89 -16.44
CA GLN A 425 -6.09 18.66 -17.20
C GLN A 425 -5.08 17.78 -17.93
N ARG A 426 -4.74 16.62 -17.34
CA ARG A 426 -3.70 15.74 -17.87
C ARG A 426 -4.21 14.67 -18.83
N PHE A 427 -5.47 14.28 -18.68
CA PHE A 427 -6.05 13.16 -19.41
C PHE A 427 -7.35 13.56 -20.10
N PRO A 428 -7.75 12.93 -21.21
CA PRO A 428 -8.96 13.26 -21.96
C PRO A 428 -10.22 12.74 -21.26
N VAL A 429 -10.40 13.07 -19.99
CA VAL A 429 -11.51 12.59 -19.14
C VAL A 429 -12.26 13.74 -18.48
N LEU A 430 -13.49 13.46 -18.01
CA LEU A 430 -14.30 14.35 -17.19
C LEU A 430 -14.94 13.57 -16.05
N TYR A 431 -14.81 14.08 -14.84
CA TYR A 431 -15.47 13.49 -13.68
C TYR A 431 -16.91 14.01 -13.60
N ARG A 432 -17.87 13.17 -14.00
CA ARG A 432 -19.31 13.48 -13.94
C ARG A 432 -19.85 13.43 -12.52
N ARG A 433 -19.18 12.70 -11.64
CA ARG A 433 -19.52 12.55 -10.23
C ARG A 433 -18.27 12.30 -9.40
N TYR A 434 -18.22 12.91 -8.23
CA TYR A 434 -17.27 12.56 -7.17
C TYR A 434 -17.94 12.91 -5.82
N ALA A 435 -18.47 11.90 -5.12
CA ALA A 435 -19.24 12.09 -3.89
C ALA A 435 -19.04 10.92 -2.93
N LEU A 436 -19.45 11.06 -1.69
CA LEU A 436 -19.52 9.92 -0.78
C LEU A 436 -20.56 8.90 -1.28
N HIS A 437 -20.22 7.62 -1.15
CA HIS A 437 -21.13 6.51 -1.43
C HIS A 437 -22.15 6.41 -0.27
N GLU A 438 -23.34 6.98 -0.48
CA GLU A 438 -24.42 7.02 0.51
C GLU A 438 -24.77 5.62 1.03
N GLY A 439 -24.91 5.48 2.34
CA GLY A 439 -25.31 4.24 3.00
C GLY A 439 -24.26 3.12 2.95
N SER A 440 -23.04 3.38 2.47
CA SER A 440 -22.02 2.33 2.34
C SER A 440 -21.35 1.94 3.65
N GLY A 441 -21.33 2.80 4.66
CA GLY A 441 -20.79 2.47 5.99
C GLY A 441 -21.65 1.43 6.71
N GLY A 442 -21.02 0.40 7.26
CA GLY A 442 -21.68 -0.62 8.06
C GLY A 442 -22.34 -0.01 9.31
N ALA A 443 -23.56 -0.43 9.63
CA ALA A 443 -24.29 0.05 10.80
C ALA A 443 -23.64 -0.45 12.10
N GLY A 444 -23.59 0.37 13.14
CA GLY A 444 -23.01 0.01 14.43
C GLY A 444 -23.29 1.08 15.47
N ARG A 445 -22.97 0.81 16.73
CA ARG A 445 -22.90 1.85 17.76
C ARG A 445 -21.97 2.96 17.27
N GLN A 446 -20.83 2.58 16.73
CA GLN A 446 -20.00 3.41 15.86
C GLN A 446 -20.11 2.87 14.43
N ARG A 447 -20.63 3.67 13.50
CA ARG A 447 -20.75 3.24 12.12
C ARG A 447 -19.41 3.16 11.40
N GLY A 448 -19.34 2.36 10.33
CA GLY A 448 -18.25 2.44 9.37
C GLY A 448 -18.25 3.79 8.62
N GLY A 449 -17.08 4.17 8.12
CA GLY A 449 -16.92 5.28 7.19
C GLY A 449 -17.55 4.97 5.83
N PHE A 450 -17.83 6.00 5.05
CA PHE A 450 -18.40 5.85 3.71
C PHE A 450 -17.31 5.76 2.64
N GLY A 451 -17.54 4.94 1.62
CA GLY A 451 -16.77 4.90 0.41
C GLY A 451 -17.01 6.11 -0.49
N VAL A 452 -16.48 6.05 -1.70
CA VAL A 452 -16.64 7.05 -2.76
C VAL A 452 -17.49 6.49 -3.89
N ASP A 453 -18.34 7.33 -4.47
CA ASP A 453 -19.09 7.11 -5.70
C ASP A 453 -18.58 8.13 -6.73
N TYR A 454 -17.78 7.65 -7.69
CA TYR A 454 -17.28 8.52 -8.75
C TYR A 454 -17.56 7.93 -10.14
N GLU A 455 -17.72 8.84 -11.12
CA GLU A 455 -18.02 8.51 -12.49
C GLU A 455 -17.11 9.32 -13.42
N VAL A 456 -16.33 8.61 -14.24
CA VAL A 456 -15.36 9.18 -15.20
C VAL A 456 -15.83 8.90 -16.61
N GLU A 457 -15.94 9.94 -17.45
CA GLU A 457 -16.28 9.86 -18.86
C GLU A 457 -15.04 10.08 -19.71
N LEU A 458 -14.85 9.26 -20.75
CA LEU A 458 -13.87 9.52 -21.79
C LEU A 458 -14.41 10.57 -22.76
N LEU A 459 -13.73 11.73 -22.87
CA LEU A 459 -14.18 12.84 -23.71
C LEU A 459 -13.80 12.69 -25.17
N ARG A 460 -12.62 12.15 -25.45
CA ARG A 460 -12.06 12.04 -26.81
C ARG A 460 -11.03 10.93 -26.91
N GLY A 461 -10.75 10.51 -28.14
CA GLY A 461 -9.83 9.42 -28.42
C GLY A 461 -10.44 8.06 -28.17
N GLN A 462 -9.58 7.05 -28.07
CA GLN A 462 -9.94 5.69 -27.67
C GLN A 462 -9.04 5.28 -26.52
N ALA A 463 -9.58 4.59 -25.56
CA ALA A 463 -8.85 4.13 -24.40
C ALA A 463 -9.27 2.70 -24.01
N ARG A 464 -8.46 2.08 -23.14
CA ARG A 464 -8.72 0.79 -22.53
C ARG A 464 -8.67 0.90 -21.04
N ALA A 465 -9.71 0.43 -20.36
CA ALA A 465 -9.86 0.46 -18.92
C ALA A 465 -9.50 -0.90 -18.31
N SER A 466 -8.81 -0.88 -17.17
CA SER A 466 -8.49 -2.06 -16.38
C SER A 466 -8.72 -1.79 -14.90
N PHE A 467 -9.19 -2.81 -14.18
CA PHE A 467 -9.53 -2.74 -12.76
C PHE A 467 -8.96 -3.94 -12.03
N VAL A 468 -8.24 -3.70 -10.94
CA VAL A 468 -7.86 -4.73 -9.97
C VAL A 468 -8.24 -4.21 -8.60
N MET A 469 -9.44 -4.58 -8.15
CA MET A 469 -10.03 -4.18 -6.87
C MET A 469 -10.58 -5.42 -6.18
N ASP A 470 -11.00 -5.30 -4.94
CA ASP A 470 -11.63 -6.39 -4.19
C ASP A 470 -12.89 -5.93 -3.46
N HIS A 471 -13.47 -6.79 -2.59
CA HIS A 471 -14.73 -6.55 -1.91
C HIS A 471 -15.97 -6.36 -2.80
N GLY A 472 -15.97 -6.89 -4.00
CA GLY A 472 -17.15 -6.86 -4.85
C GLY A 472 -18.18 -7.94 -4.47
N ARG A 473 -17.77 -9.00 -3.76
CA ARG A 473 -18.63 -10.12 -3.35
C ARG A 473 -19.07 -10.01 -1.89
N VAL A 474 -18.15 -9.71 -1.00
CA VAL A 474 -18.36 -9.57 0.44
C VAL A 474 -17.83 -8.23 0.90
N GLY A 475 -18.64 -7.43 1.58
CA GLY A 475 -18.23 -6.14 2.13
C GLY A 475 -17.28 -6.28 3.32
N PRO A 476 -16.60 -5.20 3.73
CA PRO A 476 -15.77 -5.17 4.93
C PRO A 476 -16.57 -5.54 6.18
N GLN A 477 -16.05 -6.49 6.96
CA GLN A 477 -16.78 -7.07 8.09
C GLN A 477 -16.92 -6.09 9.25
N GLY A 478 -18.13 -6.05 9.83
CA GLY A 478 -18.37 -5.39 11.11
C GLY A 478 -17.71 -6.14 12.29
N ALA A 479 -17.57 -5.47 13.42
CA ALA A 479 -17.02 -6.02 14.64
C ALA A 479 -18.01 -5.91 15.79
N LEU A 480 -17.98 -6.89 16.73
CA LEU A 480 -18.75 -6.90 17.98
C LEU A 480 -20.27 -6.64 17.80
N GLY A 481 -20.87 -7.19 16.76
CA GLY A 481 -22.29 -7.01 16.44
C GLY A 481 -22.60 -5.82 15.53
N GLY A 482 -21.58 -5.12 15.02
CA GLY A 482 -21.73 -4.16 13.94
C GLY A 482 -22.00 -4.84 12.60
N GLY A 483 -22.67 -4.14 11.70
CA GLY A 483 -22.99 -4.62 10.35
C GLY A 483 -21.81 -4.45 9.39
N ASP A 484 -21.82 -5.22 8.31
CA ASP A 484 -20.81 -5.11 7.25
C ASP A 484 -20.98 -3.82 6.44
N GLY A 485 -19.87 -3.31 5.90
CA GLY A 485 -19.86 -2.23 4.92
C GLY A 485 -20.43 -2.70 3.56
N ALA A 486 -20.82 -1.75 2.72
CA ALA A 486 -21.25 -2.06 1.36
C ALA A 486 -20.09 -2.56 0.49
N VAL A 487 -20.42 -3.37 -0.50
CA VAL A 487 -19.46 -3.94 -1.44
C VAL A 487 -18.92 -2.89 -2.43
N ASN A 488 -17.75 -3.18 -2.99
CA ASN A 488 -17.20 -2.49 -4.15
C ASN A 488 -18.01 -2.80 -5.41
N ARG A 489 -18.22 -1.80 -6.27
CA ARG A 489 -18.94 -2.00 -7.52
C ARG A 489 -18.32 -1.20 -8.65
N VAL A 490 -17.99 -1.88 -9.73
CA VAL A 490 -17.50 -1.29 -10.98
C VAL A 490 -18.57 -1.46 -12.04
N GLU A 491 -18.88 -0.38 -12.75
CA GLU A 491 -19.84 -0.34 -13.85
C GLU A 491 -19.21 0.38 -15.04
N VAL A 492 -19.33 -0.19 -16.24
CA VAL A 492 -19.03 0.51 -17.49
C VAL A 492 -20.36 0.83 -18.18
N ILE A 493 -20.57 2.12 -18.48
CA ILE A 493 -21.83 2.64 -19.00
C ILE A 493 -21.61 3.09 -20.44
N ARG A 494 -22.34 2.48 -21.37
CA ARG A 494 -22.29 2.77 -22.80
C ARG A 494 -23.71 2.88 -23.34
N ASP A 495 -24.05 3.98 -23.99
CA ASP A 495 -25.39 4.21 -24.58
C ASP A 495 -26.52 3.96 -23.57
N GLY A 496 -26.29 4.29 -22.31
CA GLY A 496 -27.24 4.07 -21.21
C GLY A 496 -27.32 2.62 -20.69
N GLN A 497 -26.61 1.68 -21.33
CA GLN A 497 -26.49 0.31 -20.86
C GLN A 497 -25.36 0.18 -19.85
N VAL A 498 -25.59 -0.61 -18.80
CA VAL A 498 -24.63 -0.85 -17.71
C VAL A 498 -24.07 -2.26 -17.85
N MET A 499 -22.76 -2.36 -17.96
CA MET A 499 -22.00 -3.63 -17.90
C MET A 499 -21.29 -3.69 -16.55
N VAL A 500 -21.43 -4.82 -15.85
CA VAL A 500 -20.66 -5.17 -14.65
C VAL A 500 -19.66 -6.25 -15.03
N PRO A 501 -18.39 -6.14 -14.64
CA PRO A 501 -17.39 -7.18 -14.89
C PRO A 501 -17.79 -8.54 -14.31
N GLU A 502 -17.43 -9.64 -14.99
CA GLU A 502 -17.70 -11.01 -14.54
C GLU A 502 -17.09 -11.30 -13.16
N HIS A 503 -15.88 -10.83 -12.92
CA HIS A 503 -15.21 -10.90 -11.62
C HIS A 503 -15.53 -9.69 -10.72
N LEU A 504 -16.71 -9.08 -10.89
CA LEU A 504 -17.26 -7.95 -10.12
C LEU A 504 -16.41 -6.68 -10.22
N SER A 505 -15.26 -6.66 -9.58
CA SER A 505 -14.37 -5.50 -9.50
C SER A 505 -13.00 -5.73 -10.15
N LYS A 506 -12.86 -6.84 -10.89
CA LYS A 506 -11.64 -7.19 -11.63
C LYS A 506 -11.98 -7.38 -13.10
N ALA A 507 -11.34 -6.61 -13.96
CA ALA A 507 -11.43 -6.73 -15.42
C ALA A 507 -10.27 -5.99 -16.06
N GLN A 508 -9.94 -6.34 -17.29
CA GLN A 508 -8.90 -5.64 -18.02
C GLN A 508 -9.27 -5.42 -19.48
N ASP A 509 -8.55 -4.48 -20.10
CA ASP A 509 -8.57 -4.24 -21.54
C ASP A 509 -9.97 -3.93 -22.10
N ILE A 510 -10.85 -3.31 -21.30
CA ILE A 510 -12.19 -2.92 -21.71
C ILE A 510 -12.08 -1.71 -22.63
N PRO A 511 -12.48 -1.82 -23.92
CA PRO A 511 -12.41 -0.69 -24.83
C PRO A 511 -13.44 0.38 -24.45
N LEU A 512 -13.00 1.66 -24.44
CA LEU A 512 -13.85 2.83 -24.25
C LEU A 512 -13.74 3.76 -25.45
N ALA A 513 -14.89 4.31 -25.85
CA ALA A 513 -15.04 5.35 -26.85
C ALA A 513 -15.52 6.66 -26.19
N PRO A 514 -15.42 7.83 -26.90
CA PRO A 514 -15.93 9.09 -26.37
C PRO A 514 -17.41 8.98 -25.96
N GLY A 515 -17.71 9.46 -24.74
CA GLY A 515 -19.04 9.34 -24.12
C GLY A 515 -19.26 8.10 -23.26
N ASP A 516 -18.41 7.06 -23.39
CA ASP A 516 -18.44 5.93 -22.46
C ASP A 516 -17.98 6.37 -21.07
N ARG A 517 -18.59 5.79 -20.02
CA ARG A 517 -18.33 6.16 -18.63
C ARG A 517 -17.97 4.93 -17.81
N VAL A 518 -17.08 5.15 -16.86
CA VAL A 518 -16.76 4.20 -15.80
C VAL A 518 -17.27 4.77 -14.50
N ARG A 519 -18.10 4.01 -13.78
CA ARG A 519 -18.54 4.35 -12.42
C ARG A 519 -18.01 3.34 -11.43
N VAL A 520 -17.40 3.84 -10.37
CA VAL A 520 -16.89 3.04 -9.26
C VAL A 520 -17.54 3.52 -7.97
N ARG A 521 -18.07 2.56 -7.22
CA ARG A 521 -18.55 2.77 -5.85
C ARG A 521 -17.70 1.95 -4.93
N THR A 522 -16.80 2.61 -4.20
CA THR A 522 -15.87 1.92 -3.29
C THR A 522 -16.58 1.46 -2.02
N PRO A 523 -16.06 0.44 -1.30
CA PRO A 523 -16.68 -0.07 -0.10
C PRO A 523 -16.73 0.95 1.03
N GLY A 524 -17.74 0.84 1.88
CA GLY A 524 -17.69 1.43 3.21
C GLY A 524 -16.90 0.57 4.17
N GLY A 525 -16.53 1.10 5.34
CA GLY A 525 -15.95 0.31 6.43
C GLY A 525 -17.03 -0.46 7.21
N GLY A 526 -16.64 -1.49 7.95
CA GLY A 526 -17.52 -2.22 8.87
C GLY A 526 -17.95 -1.37 10.07
N GLY A 527 -19.16 -1.60 10.58
CA GLY A 527 -19.67 -1.00 11.81
C GLY A 527 -19.08 -1.67 13.05
N TYR A 528 -19.13 -0.99 14.18
CA TYR A 528 -18.59 -1.47 15.46
C TYR A 528 -19.65 -1.42 16.56
N GLY A 529 -19.87 -2.56 17.22
CA GLY A 529 -20.92 -2.71 18.23
C GLY A 529 -22.34 -2.70 17.67
N PRO A 530 -23.35 -3.03 18.47
CA PRO A 530 -24.73 -3.14 18.00
C PRO A 530 -25.28 -1.80 17.48
N ALA A 531 -25.90 -1.80 16.31
CA ALA A 531 -26.48 -0.60 15.69
C ALA A 531 -27.62 0.03 16.54
N ALA A 532 -28.33 -0.78 17.33
CA ALA A 532 -29.37 -0.30 18.22
C ALA A 532 -28.86 0.59 19.38
N GLU A 533 -27.55 0.52 19.67
CA GLU A 533 -26.89 1.34 20.70
C GLU A 533 -26.34 2.67 20.14
N ARG A 534 -26.55 2.96 18.84
CA ARG A 534 -26.11 4.23 18.26
C ARG A 534 -26.92 5.38 18.83
N ASP A 535 -26.21 6.45 19.17
CA ASP A 535 -26.82 7.70 19.63
C ASP A 535 -27.88 8.20 18.62
N PRO A 536 -29.14 8.38 19.04
CA PRO A 536 -30.19 8.88 18.16
C PRO A 536 -29.89 10.25 17.52
N GLU A 537 -29.17 11.14 18.21
CA GLU A 537 -28.76 12.43 17.66
C GLU A 537 -27.72 12.25 16.53
N ALA A 538 -26.79 11.31 16.67
CA ALA A 538 -25.84 10.96 15.61
C ALA A 538 -26.55 10.36 14.39
N VAL A 539 -27.61 9.55 14.59
CA VAL A 539 -28.45 9.05 13.48
C VAL A 539 -29.17 10.18 12.78
N ALA A 540 -29.77 11.09 13.53
CA ALA A 540 -30.49 12.27 12.99
C ALA A 540 -29.51 13.14 12.15
N GLU A 541 -28.30 13.36 12.64
CA GLU A 541 -27.28 14.12 11.92
C GLU A 541 -26.82 13.39 10.64
N ASP A 542 -26.64 12.07 10.68
CA ASP A 542 -26.29 11.28 9.48
C ASP A 542 -27.40 11.38 8.42
N VAL A 543 -28.68 11.40 8.83
CA VAL A 543 -29.82 11.61 7.90
C VAL A 543 -29.83 13.03 7.36
N ARG A 544 -29.64 14.04 8.22
CA ARG A 544 -29.57 15.45 7.81
C ARG A 544 -28.48 15.73 6.80
N LEU A 545 -27.32 15.05 6.93
CA LEU A 545 -26.18 15.16 6.04
C LEU A 545 -26.27 14.28 4.78
N GLY A 546 -27.36 13.53 4.61
CA GLY A 546 -27.55 12.64 3.46
C GLY A 546 -26.62 11.41 3.44
N ARG A 547 -26.08 11.03 4.59
CA ARG A 547 -25.20 9.85 4.74
C ARG A 547 -26.01 8.55 4.70
N TYR A 548 -27.19 8.56 5.30
CA TYR A 548 -28.20 7.52 5.19
C TYR A 548 -29.53 8.17 4.81
N GLY A 549 -30.25 7.56 3.85
CA GLY A 549 -31.63 7.95 3.60
C GLY A 549 -32.52 7.61 4.80
N PRO A 550 -33.66 8.32 5.00
CA PRO A 550 -34.56 8.10 6.15
C PRO A 550 -35.05 6.66 6.31
N GLU A 551 -35.29 5.96 5.21
CA GLU A 551 -35.70 4.55 5.21
C GLU A 551 -34.60 3.63 5.72
N ALA A 552 -33.35 3.84 5.24
CA ALA A 552 -32.18 3.09 5.69
C ALA A 552 -31.93 3.35 7.18
N ALA A 553 -32.05 4.59 7.65
CA ALA A 553 -31.90 4.94 9.06
C ALA A 553 -32.91 4.24 9.95
N ARG A 554 -34.21 4.16 9.51
CA ARG A 554 -35.25 3.40 10.23
C ARG A 554 -34.91 1.92 10.31
N ARG A 555 -34.51 1.33 9.20
CA ARG A 555 -34.20 -0.10 9.14
C ARG A 555 -32.97 -0.49 9.95
N LEU A 556 -31.91 0.31 9.86
CA LEU A 556 -30.59 -0.03 10.43
C LEU A 556 -30.50 0.35 11.92
N PHE A 557 -31.03 1.49 12.30
CA PHE A 557 -30.87 2.09 13.64
C PHE A 557 -32.17 2.25 14.42
N GLY A 558 -33.32 1.87 13.85
CA GLY A 558 -34.61 2.09 14.49
C GLY A 558 -35.03 3.57 14.59
N TRP A 559 -34.45 4.46 13.78
CA TRP A 559 -34.72 5.89 13.79
C TRP A 559 -36.17 6.19 13.48
N ARG A 560 -36.80 7.09 14.26
CA ARG A 560 -38.24 7.37 14.15
C ARG A 560 -38.55 8.74 13.56
N GLY A 561 -37.53 9.56 13.19
CA GLY A 561 -37.69 10.90 12.65
C GLY A 561 -37.60 11.98 13.69
#